data_74648b3a7dd5e968a070e36021e060ac
#
_entry.id   74648b3a7dd5e968a070e36021e060ac
#
_cell.length_a   1.000
_cell.length_b   1.000
_cell.length_c   1.000
_cell.angle_alpha   90.00
_cell.angle_beta   90.00
_cell.angle_gamma   90.00
#
_symmetry.space_group_name_H-M   'P 1'
#
loop_
_entity.id
_entity.type
_entity.pdbx_description
1 polymer ?
#
loop_
_entity_poly.entity_id
_entity_poly.type
_entity_poly.pdbx_seq_one_letter_code
_entity_poly.pdbx_strand_id
1 'polypeptide(L)'
;RESFAEVQSLDLNKILPNLKAMCIELDMRFEAIERMLSGKPAEHTPQTVTLKIDLAATSALAHFPKAAVTVIIKQLNGLEVLSRSLFYSVRDIKGYGRPPSSPVAREARAGILRIDPDRLQAALKTIATLWAAFLVWFYIDPPGHSTFVEFATIIAMGSAMVGLSPVTMFTPFIVLTLAAGVLYIFVMPHLSGFTQLGVMLFSAVFAVYYLFWQPRQGLSKSIGAAMLLNIIGVQNQQTYNFAGFANTVVMIAVASGIAILIWYVPPSPHPEKVFLRLLARFYRQSEFLISRMAMDWTQKPGLVESWKLIFYQNDLLELPQKLRALGGQIDQRLFPGATPEQIQAMVNSLQALALRLKDMADMRKYPQATFLVQELLDDVRSWRMGIQELFQRWSKDPAAEPDEKLQNKLSAKLNEMEKRLNQTLSQTEEKELRDSDYQNFYRLVGSYRGLSESIVEHANLAGSLNWQELEEERF
;
A
#
# COMPACT_ATOMS: atom_id res chain seq x y z
N ARG A 1 5.52 21.31 7.11
CA ARG A 1 6.35 22.55 7.16
C ARG A 1 5.70 23.61 8.05
N GLU A 2 4.39 23.76 8.01
CA GLU A 2 3.67 24.79 8.80
C GLU A 2 3.55 24.45 10.29
N SER A 3 3.44 23.17 10.66
CA SER A 3 3.48 22.73 12.07
C SER A 3 4.78 23.10 12.81
N PHE A 4 5.80 23.53 12.08
CA PHE A 4 7.09 23.97 12.61
C PHE A 4 7.28 25.49 12.53
N ALA A 5 6.26 26.26 12.15
CA ALA A 5 6.40 27.72 12.04
C ALA A 5 6.85 28.37 13.36
N GLU A 6 6.33 27.88 14.50
CA GLU A 6 6.75 28.32 15.82
C GLU A 6 8.14 27.79 16.22
N VAL A 7 8.54 26.64 15.65
CA VAL A 7 9.87 26.07 15.86
C VAL A 7 10.93 26.76 15.03
N GLN A 8 10.57 27.42 13.94
CA GLN A 8 11.51 28.23 13.15
C GLN A 8 12.12 29.40 13.96
N SER A 9 11.45 29.85 15.00
CA SER A 9 11.96 30.85 15.94
C SER A 9 12.91 30.27 16.99
N LEU A 10 13.01 28.94 17.13
CA LEU A 10 13.84 28.29 18.12
C LEU A 10 15.22 27.95 17.57
N ASP A 11 16.24 28.31 18.30
CA ASP A 11 17.62 27.88 18.01
C ASP A 11 17.82 26.43 18.44
N LEU A 12 17.46 25.49 17.54
CA LEU A 12 17.57 24.06 17.79
C LEU A 12 19.01 23.61 18.09
N ASN A 13 20.04 24.33 17.62
CA ASN A 13 21.43 23.98 17.91
C ASN A 13 21.81 24.23 19.37
N LYS A 14 21.16 25.20 20.04
CA LYS A 14 21.33 25.42 21.48
C LYS A 14 20.64 24.34 22.30
N ILE A 15 19.46 23.90 21.84
CA ILE A 15 18.66 22.90 22.57
C ILE A 15 19.20 21.49 22.37
N LEU A 16 19.72 21.22 21.17
CA LEU A 16 20.23 19.90 20.75
C LEU A 16 21.66 20.03 20.24
N PRO A 17 22.66 20.05 21.14
CA PRO A 17 24.05 20.30 20.75
C PRO A 17 24.61 19.27 19.75
N ASN A 18 24.07 18.05 19.74
CA ASN A 18 24.49 16.99 18.82
C ASN A 18 23.69 16.92 17.50
N LEU A 19 22.80 17.88 17.24
CA LEU A 19 21.95 17.86 16.05
C LEU A 19 22.79 17.92 14.76
N LYS A 20 23.78 18.79 14.72
CA LYS A 20 24.69 18.92 13.56
C LYS A 20 25.46 17.63 13.28
N ALA A 21 25.95 16.96 14.33
CA ALA A 21 26.66 15.68 14.20
C ALA A 21 25.73 14.58 13.64
N MET A 22 24.48 14.57 14.07
CA MET A 22 23.48 13.65 13.56
C MET A 22 23.15 13.91 12.09
N CYS A 23 22.96 15.15 11.68
CA CYS A 23 22.72 15.50 10.28
C CYS A 23 23.88 15.06 9.38
N ILE A 24 25.13 15.32 9.79
CA ILE A 24 26.32 14.89 9.04
C ILE A 24 26.36 13.36 8.90
N GLU A 25 26.09 12.63 9.98
CA GLU A 25 26.07 11.17 9.94
C GLU A 25 24.96 10.65 9.00
N LEU A 26 23.78 11.25 9.01
CA LEU A 26 22.68 10.88 8.10
C LEU A 26 23.05 11.14 6.63
N ASP A 27 23.67 12.27 6.32
CA ASP A 27 24.12 12.60 4.97
C ASP A 27 25.15 11.58 4.46
N MET A 28 26.18 11.28 5.27
CA MET A 28 27.19 10.27 4.93
C MET A 28 26.56 8.87 4.71
N ARG A 29 25.54 8.54 5.50
CA ARG A 29 24.83 7.27 5.42
C ARG A 29 23.99 7.18 4.15
N PHE A 30 23.26 8.25 3.78
CA PHE A 30 22.48 8.29 2.54
C PHE A 30 23.39 8.27 1.31
N GLU A 31 24.51 8.97 1.33
CA GLU A 31 25.51 8.91 0.26
C GLU A 31 26.08 7.48 0.10
N ALA A 32 26.37 6.81 1.20
CA ALA A 32 26.83 5.42 1.17
C ALA A 32 25.76 4.45 0.60
N ILE A 33 24.48 4.68 0.93
CA ILE A 33 23.35 3.92 0.35
C ILE A 33 23.26 4.15 -1.16
N GLU A 34 23.36 5.38 -1.62
CA GLU A 34 23.33 5.74 -3.04
C GLU A 34 24.49 5.09 -3.81
N ARG A 35 25.70 5.11 -3.24
CA ARG A 35 26.86 4.42 -3.81
C ARG A 35 26.63 2.92 -3.92
N MET A 36 26.09 2.27 -2.89
CA MET A 36 25.77 0.84 -2.95
C MET A 36 24.71 0.53 -4.01
N LEU A 37 23.69 1.37 -4.16
CA LEU A 37 22.67 1.22 -5.21
C LEU A 37 23.27 1.34 -6.61
N SER A 38 24.25 2.23 -6.78
CA SER A 38 25.01 2.41 -8.02
C SER A 38 26.08 1.31 -8.26
N GLY A 39 26.14 0.27 -7.42
CA GLY A 39 27.08 -0.86 -7.58
C GLY A 39 28.49 -0.60 -7.05
N LYS A 40 28.71 0.47 -6.29
CA LYS A 40 30.00 0.79 -5.64
C LYS A 40 29.96 0.36 -4.18
N PRO A 41 31.10 -0.07 -3.57
CA PRO A 41 31.13 -0.39 -2.15
C PRO A 41 30.91 0.86 -1.29
N ALA A 42 30.29 0.66 -0.12
CA ALA A 42 30.14 1.73 0.86
C ALA A 42 31.50 2.01 1.54
N GLU A 43 31.87 3.28 1.59
CA GLU A 43 33.09 3.72 2.30
C GLU A 43 32.79 4.06 3.77
N HIS A 44 31.53 4.27 4.11
CA HIS A 44 31.09 4.65 5.44
C HIS A 44 30.41 3.48 6.18
N THR A 45 30.65 3.38 7.49
CA THR A 45 29.98 2.44 8.39
C THR A 45 29.08 3.25 9.33
N PRO A 46 27.76 2.98 9.40
CA PRO A 46 26.84 3.75 10.23
C PRO A 46 27.25 3.80 11.71
N GLN A 47 27.37 5.00 12.24
CA GLN A 47 27.61 5.24 13.66
C GLN A 47 26.30 5.62 14.36
N THR A 48 26.10 5.13 15.58
CA THR A 48 24.91 5.49 16.36
C THR A 48 25.12 6.85 17.02
N VAL A 49 24.33 7.83 16.61
CA VAL A 49 24.33 9.17 17.20
C VAL A 49 23.06 9.34 18.02
N THR A 50 23.20 9.49 19.33
CA THR A 50 22.07 9.81 20.23
C THR A 50 22.00 11.31 20.46
N LEU A 51 20.80 11.88 20.28
CA LEU A 51 20.58 13.29 20.59
C LEU A 51 20.63 13.54 22.09
N LYS A 52 21.42 14.54 22.49
CA LYS A 52 21.48 15.03 23.87
C LYS A 52 20.64 16.30 23.96
N ILE A 53 19.86 16.40 25.04
CA ILE A 53 19.01 17.56 25.32
C ILE A 53 19.74 18.43 26.32
N ASP A 54 19.84 19.71 26.06
CA ASP A 54 20.24 20.69 27.06
C ASP A 54 19.03 21.03 27.94
N LEU A 55 19.05 20.51 29.17
CA LEU A 55 17.97 20.69 30.15
C LEU A 55 17.80 22.18 30.55
N ALA A 56 18.89 22.93 30.61
CA ALA A 56 18.85 24.34 30.96
C ALA A 56 18.19 25.18 29.86
N ALA A 57 18.54 24.91 28.60
CA ALA A 57 17.91 25.57 27.45
C ALA A 57 16.42 25.16 27.29
N THR A 58 16.08 23.93 27.66
CA THR A 58 14.70 23.41 27.53
C THR A 58 13.79 23.93 28.65
N SER A 59 14.31 24.14 29.87
CA SER A 59 13.51 24.65 30.99
C SER A 59 13.01 26.08 30.79
N ALA A 60 13.74 26.87 30.00
CA ALA A 60 13.37 28.26 29.66
C ALA A 60 12.28 28.37 28.58
N LEU A 61 11.91 27.25 27.92
CA LEU A 61 10.90 27.23 26.89
C LEU A 61 9.48 27.20 27.45
N ALA A 62 8.54 27.86 26.79
CA ALA A 62 7.12 27.67 27.05
C ALA A 62 6.71 26.22 26.73
N HIS A 63 5.58 25.79 27.27
CA HIS A 63 5.15 24.38 27.18
C HIS A 63 5.05 23.87 25.74
N PHE A 64 4.51 24.65 24.82
CA PHE A 64 4.30 24.22 23.43
C PHE A 64 5.60 24.03 22.64
N PRO A 65 6.57 24.98 22.64
CA PRO A 65 7.90 24.74 22.09
C PRO A 65 8.61 23.53 22.69
N LYS A 66 8.44 23.28 23.99
CA LYS A 66 9.00 22.12 24.67
C LYS A 66 8.46 20.80 24.12
N ALA A 67 7.15 20.78 23.84
CA ALA A 67 6.49 19.65 23.20
C ALA A 67 7.00 19.40 21.76
N ALA A 68 7.10 20.47 20.99
CA ALA A 68 7.60 20.41 19.61
C ALA A 68 9.03 19.84 19.55
N VAL A 69 9.90 20.29 20.45
CA VAL A 69 11.27 19.75 20.58
C VAL A 69 11.24 18.26 20.90
N THR A 70 10.38 17.81 21.80
CA THR A 70 10.26 16.39 22.16
C THR A 70 9.81 15.54 20.95
N VAL A 71 8.87 16.04 20.16
CA VAL A 71 8.43 15.37 18.93
C VAL A 71 9.57 15.29 17.91
N ILE A 72 10.31 16.39 17.72
CA ILE A 72 11.48 16.44 16.81
C ILE A 72 12.53 15.40 17.23
N ILE A 73 12.88 15.33 18.51
CA ILE A 73 13.84 14.35 19.00
C ILE A 73 13.39 12.93 18.69
N LYS A 74 12.12 12.62 18.92
CA LYS A 74 11.58 11.30 18.60
C LYS A 74 11.64 10.99 17.11
N GLN A 75 11.28 11.95 16.26
CA GLN A 75 11.32 11.78 14.81
C GLN A 75 12.76 11.59 14.31
N LEU A 76 13.70 12.37 14.80
CA LEU A 76 15.10 12.25 14.43
C LEU A 76 15.72 10.92 14.92
N ASN A 77 15.41 10.49 16.14
CA ASN A 77 15.83 9.16 16.61
C ASN A 77 15.20 8.04 15.78
N GLY A 78 13.95 8.18 15.38
CA GLY A 78 13.28 7.27 14.45
C GLY A 78 13.98 7.22 13.09
N LEU A 79 14.35 8.39 12.56
CA LEU A 79 15.06 8.51 11.29
C LEU A 79 16.45 7.85 11.37
N GLU A 80 17.16 8.03 12.48
CA GLU A 80 18.45 7.36 12.73
C GLU A 80 18.33 5.82 12.66
N VAL A 81 17.35 5.26 13.36
CA VAL A 81 17.11 3.81 13.38
C VAL A 81 16.72 3.28 12.01
N LEU A 82 15.80 3.97 11.32
CA LEU A 82 15.30 3.56 10.01
C LEU A 82 16.37 3.66 8.92
N SER A 83 17.13 4.74 8.89
CA SER A 83 18.21 4.92 7.91
C SER A 83 19.33 3.91 8.09
N ARG A 84 19.64 3.56 9.35
CA ARG A 84 20.60 2.50 9.67
C ARG A 84 20.09 1.12 9.22
N SER A 85 18.82 0.83 9.46
CA SER A 85 18.18 -0.40 8.99
C SER A 85 18.18 -0.48 7.46
N LEU A 86 17.88 0.63 6.78
CA LEU A 86 17.92 0.73 5.32
C LEU A 86 19.34 0.47 4.77
N PHE A 87 20.36 1.07 5.40
CA PHE A 87 21.75 0.85 5.00
C PHE A 87 22.12 -0.65 5.04
N TYR A 88 21.82 -1.34 6.14
CA TYR A 88 22.11 -2.76 6.26
C TYR A 88 21.28 -3.62 5.30
N SER A 89 20.02 -3.26 5.04
CA SER A 89 19.17 -3.97 4.08
C SER A 89 19.72 -3.85 2.65
N VAL A 90 20.14 -2.65 2.23
CA VAL A 90 20.75 -2.43 0.91
C VAL A 90 22.08 -3.17 0.78
N ARG A 91 22.89 -3.14 1.84
CA ARG A 91 24.18 -3.86 1.90
C ARG A 91 23.98 -5.38 1.74
N ASP A 92 22.97 -5.95 2.39
CA ASP A 92 22.65 -7.38 2.32
C ASP A 92 22.14 -7.75 0.91
N ILE A 93 21.21 -6.97 0.35
CA ILE A 93 20.68 -7.19 -1.01
C ILE A 93 21.80 -7.13 -2.07
N LYS A 94 22.73 -6.20 -1.92
CA LYS A 94 23.86 -6.02 -2.86
C LYS A 94 25.04 -6.98 -2.61
N GLY A 95 24.98 -7.85 -1.58
CA GLY A 95 25.98 -8.85 -1.29
C GLY A 95 27.30 -8.32 -0.68
N TYR A 96 27.31 -7.11 -0.13
CA TYR A 96 28.50 -6.51 0.50
C TYR A 96 28.78 -7.00 1.95
N GLY A 97 28.24 -8.16 2.32
CA GLY A 97 28.51 -8.85 3.58
C GLY A 97 27.33 -8.88 4.54
N ARG A 98 27.31 -9.91 5.41
CA ARG A 98 26.25 -10.04 6.44
C ARG A 98 26.31 -8.87 7.42
N PRO A 99 25.16 -8.27 7.78
CA PRO A 99 25.10 -7.31 8.86
C PRO A 99 25.57 -7.99 10.15
N PRO A 100 26.31 -7.30 11.02
CA PRO A 100 26.42 -7.73 12.41
C PRO A 100 24.98 -7.90 12.89
N SER A 101 24.71 -8.97 13.65
CA SER A 101 23.39 -9.31 14.17
C SER A 101 22.77 -8.09 14.86
N SER A 102 22.22 -7.18 14.05
CA SER A 102 21.48 -6.05 14.55
C SER A 102 20.16 -6.61 15.05
N PRO A 103 19.76 -6.33 16.29
CA PRO A 103 18.39 -6.49 16.69
C PRO A 103 17.57 -5.40 15.99
N VAL A 104 17.52 -5.44 14.65
CA VAL A 104 16.36 -4.91 13.96
C VAL A 104 15.25 -5.70 14.63
N ALA A 105 14.52 -5.02 15.52
CA ALA A 105 13.29 -5.55 16.04
C ALA A 105 12.57 -6.06 14.79
N ARG A 106 12.60 -7.37 14.59
CA ARG A 106 11.63 -8.00 13.72
C ARG A 106 10.34 -7.50 14.34
N GLU A 107 9.82 -6.40 13.77
CA GLU A 107 8.42 -6.08 13.99
C GLU A 107 7.77 -7.43 13.80
N ALA A 108 7.30 -7.97 14.94
CA ALA A 108 6.79 -9.31 14.97
C ALA A 108 5.90 -9.35 13.75
N ARG A 109 6.35 -10.05 12.72
CA ARG A 109 5.47 -10.36 11.62
C ARG A 109 4.29 -10.94 12.37
N ALA A 110 3.25 -10.15 12.53
CA ALA A 110 1.94 -10.65 12.89
C ALA A 110 1.59 -11.57 11.69
N GLY A 111 2.46 -12.60 11.58
CA GLY A 111 2.26 -13.73 10.75
C GLY A 111 1.08 -14.40 11.36
N ILE A 112 0.25 -14.85 10.60
CA ILE A 112 -0.86 -15.76 10.83
C ILE A 112 -2.15 -15.06 10.38
N LEU A 113 -2.57 -15.46 9.19
CA LEU A 113 -3.87 -15.20 8.58
C LEU A 113 -4.27 -13.72 8.42
N ARG A 114 -3.46 -12.96 7.71
CA ARG A 114 -3.96 -11.77 7.05
C ARG A 114 -4.82 -12.22 5.86
N ILE A 115 -6.09 -12.44 6.09
CA ILE A 115 -7.04 -12.65 5.01
C ILE A 115 -7.33 -11.28 4.39
N ASP A 116 -6.56 -10.93 3.37
CA ASP A 116 -6.85 -9.75 2.54
C ASP A 116 -8.16 -10.02 1.78
N PRO A 117 -9.23 -9.22 1.97
CA PRO A 117 -10.50 -9.43 1.29
C PRO A 117 -10.37 -9.48 -0.23
N ASP A 118 -9.45 -8.71 -0.81
CA ASP A 118 -9.24 -8.70 -2.25
C ASP A 118 -8.60 -10.01 -2.73
N ARG A 119 -7.66 -10.56 -1.95
CA ARG A 119 -7.06 -11.87 -2.23
C ARG A 119 -8.06 -13.01 -2.01
N LEU A 120 -8.89 -12.90 -0.97
CA LEU A 120 -9.95 -13.87 -0.72
C LEU A 120 -10.96 -13.89 -1.88
N GLN A 121 -11.39 -12.73 -2.36
CA GLN A 121 -12.27 -12.60 -3.51
C GLN A 121 -11.64 -13.21 -4.78
N ALA A 122 -10.37 -12.92 -5.05
CA ALA A 122 -9.65 -13.49 -6.18
C ALA A 122 -9.56 -15.03 -6.07
N ALA A 123 -9.29 -15.55 -4.88
CA ALA A 123 -9.28 -17.00 -4.62
C ALA A 123 -10.66 -17.62 -4.83
N LEU A 124 -11.73 -16.99 -4.34
CA LEU A 124 -13.11 -17.46 -4.54
C LEU A 124 -13.50 -17.47 -6.02
N LYS A 125 -13.13 -16.45 -6.80
CA LYS A 125 -13.34 -16.42 -8.26
C LYS A 125 -12.57 -17.52 -8.96
N THR A 126 -11.33 -17.81 -8.55
CA THR A 126 -10.54 -18.93 -9.09
C THR A 126 -11.19 -20.26 -8.79
N ILE A 127 -11.64 -20.49 -7.55
CA ILE A 127 -12.36 -21.70 -7.15
C ILE A 127 -13.68 -21.84 -7.95
N ALA A 128 -14.43 -20.76 -8.10
CA ALA A 128 -15.66 -20.77 -8.87
C ALA A 128 -15.41 -21.11 -10.35
N THR A 129 -14.32 -20.61 -10.94
CA THR A 129 -13.91 -20.95 -12.32
C THR A 129 -13.53 -22.43 -12.42
N LEU A 130 -12.77 -22.96 -11.46
CA LEU A 130 -12.43 -24.38 -11.39
C LEU A 130 -13.68 -25.25 -11.37
N TRP A 131 -14.62 -24.95 -10.46
CA TRP A 131 -15.86 -25.71 -10.35
C TRP A 131 -16.75 -25.59 -11.58
N ALA A 132 -16.89 -24.40 -12.17
CA ALA A 132 -17.65 -24.22 -13.39
C ALA A 132 -17.03 -25.00 -14.56
N ALA A 133 -15.71 -24.95 -14.73
CA ALA A 133 -15.00 -25.72 -15.74
C ALA A 133 -15.14 -27.24 -15.49
N PHE A 134 -15.08 -27.70 -14.24
CA PHE A 134 -15.31 -29.09 -13.87
C PHE A 134 -16.72 -29.56 -14.21
N LEU A 135 -17.76 -28.74 -13.94
CA LEU A 135 -19.14 -29.04 -14.29
C LEU A 135 -19.33 -29.10 -15.81
N VAL A 136 -18.72 -28.18 -16.56
CA VAL A 136 -18.75 -28.20 -18.03
C VAL A 136 -18.08 -29.47 -18.55
N TRP A 137 -16.93 -29.85 -17.98
CA TRP A 137 -16.28 -31.11 -18.35
C TRP A 137 -17.16 -32.30 -18.06
N PHE A 138 -17.76 -32.37 -16.86
CA PHE A 138 -18.56 -33.53 -16.43
C PHE A 138 -19.85 -33.71 -17.24
N TYR A 139 -20.56 -32.62 -17.58
CA TYR A 139 -21.86 -32.67 -18.24
C TYR A 139 -21.80 -32.54 -19.77
N ILE A 140 -20.81 -31.86 -20.31
CA ILE A 140 -20.72 -31.50 -21.74
C ILE A 140 -19.59 -32.29 -22.42
N ASP A 141 -18.55 -32.64 -21.65
CA ASP A 141 -17.32 -33.31 -22.12
C ASP A 141 -16.68 -32.62 -23.33
N PRO A 142 -16.24 -31.34 -23.18
CA PRO A 142 -15.65 -30.60 -24.28
C PRO A 142 -14.33 -31.22 -24.75
N PRO A 143 -13.90 -30.88 -25.99
CA PRO A 143 -12.61 -31.30 -26.46
C PRO A 143 -11.48 -30.97 -25.47
N GLY A 144 -10.57 -31.93 -25.22
CA GLY A 144 -9.46 -31.76 -24.27
C GLY A 144 -9.73 -32.34 -22.87
N HIS A 145 -10.97 -32.79 -22.59
CA HIS A 145 -11.33 -33.49 -21.34
C HIS A 145 -10.80 -32.77 -20.08
N SER A 146 -9.99 -33.40 -19.24
CA SER A 146 -9.42 -32.82 -18.01
C SER A 146 -8.54 -31.59 -18.27
N THR A 147 -7.87 -31.54 -19.42
CA THR A 147 -7.02 -30.40 -19.80
C THR A 147 -7.79 -29.10 -19.92
N PHE A 148 -9.09 -29.17 -20.25
CA PHE A 148 -9.98 -28.01 -20.23
C PHE A 148 -10.06 -27.34 -18.87
N VAL A 149 -10.18 -28.13 -17.80
CA VAL A 149 -10.24 -27.62 -16.42
C VAL A 149 -8.91 -26.98 -16.01
N GLU A 150 -7.79 -27.57 -16.44
CA GLU A 150 -6.44 -27.03 -16.18
C GLU A 150 -6.29 -25.65 -16.82
N PHE A 151 -6.66 -25.48 -18.09
CA PHE A 151 -6.56 -24.20 -18.78
C PHE A 151 -7.44 -23.13 -18.16
N ALA A 152 -8.70 -23.43 -17.85
CA ALA A 152 -9.59 -22.50 -17.19
C ALA A 152 -9.03 -22.03 -15.84
N THR A 153 -8.45 -22.97 -15.08
CA THR A 153 -7.85 -22.67 -13.78
C THR A 153 -6.58 -21.83 -13.90
N ILE A 154 -5.71 -22.13 -14.88
CA ILE A 154 -4.50 -21.35 -15.13
C ILE A 154 -4.85 -19.89 -15.50
N ILE A 155 -5.86 -19.69 -16.35
CA ILE A 155 -6.32 -18.35 -16.75
C ILE A 155 -6.86 -17.59 -15.53
N ALA A 156 -7.71 -18.22 -14.72
CA ALA A 156 -8.27 -17.60 -13.53
C ALA A 156 -7.20 -17.27 -12.47
N MET A 157 -6.28 -18.22 -12.22
CA MET A 157 -5.18 -18.04 -11.27
C MET A 157 -4.20 -16.96 -11.74
N GLY A 158 -3.85 -16.93 -13.02
CA GLY A 158 -3.01 -15.89 -13.60
C GLY A 158 -3.62 -14.49 -13.44
N SER A 159 -4.93 -14.36 -13.71
CA SER A 159 -5.67 -13.11 -13.50
C SER A 159 -5.71 -12.69 -12.03
N ALA A 160 -5.91 -13.66 -11.13
CA ALA A 160 -5.92 -13.43 -9.68
C ALA A 160 -4.56 -12.95 -9.14
N MET A 161 -3.45 -13.51 -9.64
CA MET A 161 -2.10 -13.15 -9.18
C MET A 161 -1.69 -11.74 -9.58
N VAL A 162 -2.10 -11.29 -10.78
CA VAL A 162 -1.69 -9.98 -11.33
C VAL A 162 -2.73 -8.90 -11.04
N GLY A 163 -3.93 -9.30 -10.62
CA GLY A 163 -5.07 -8.37 -10.44
C GLY A 163 -5.58 -7.78 -11.77
N LEU A 164 -5.26 -8.42 -12.90
CA LEU A 164 -5.71 -8.03 -14.22
C LEU A 164 -6.97 -8.80 -14.62
N SER A 165 -7.82 -8.16 -15.43
CA SER A 165 -8.97 -8.82 -16.01
C SER A 165 -8.53 -10.00 -16.93
N PRO A 166 -9.23 -11.15 -16.90
CA PRO A 166 -8.98 -12.23 -17.86
C PRO A 166 -9.04 -11.79 -19.32
N VAL A 167 -9.82 -10.75 -19.65
CA VAL A 167 -9.89 -10.18 -21.01
C VAL A 167 -8.53 -9.67 -21.48
N THR A 168 -7.77 -8.99 -20.62
CA THR A 168 -6.43 -8.48 -20.96
C THR A 168 -5.41 -9.60 -21.19
N MET A 169 -5.66 -10.77 -20.60
CA MET A 169 -4.84 -11.97 -20.81
C MET A 169 -5.29 -12.78 -22.01
N PHE A 170 -6.57 -12.73 -22.35
CA PHE A 170 -7.13 -13.50 -23.46
C PHE A 170 -6.50 -13.15 -24.80
N THR A 171 -6.27 -11.85 -25.10
CA THR A 171 -5.66 -11.41 -26.36
C THR A 171 -4.28 -11.99 -26.60
N PRO A 172 -3.28 -11.88 -25.71
CA PRO A 172 -1.98 -12.51 -25.90
C PRO A 172 -2.07 -14.05 -25.97
N PHE A 173 -2.99 -14.67 -25.22
CA PHE A 173 -3.23 -16.11 -25.30
C PHE A 173 -3.65 -16.56 -26.69
N ILE A 174 -4.66 -15.93 -27.26
CA ILE A 174 -5.15 -16.27 -28.62
C ILE A 174 -4.09 -16.03 -29.65
N VAL A 175 -3.43 -14.87 -29.62
CA VAL A 175 -2.39 -14.52 -30.60
C VAL A 175 -1.25 -15.53 -30.56
N LEU A 176 -0.77 -15.92 -29.37
CA LEU A 176 0.32 -16.89 -29.22
C LEU A 176 -0.13 -18.30 -29.58
N THR A 177 -1.37 -18.69 -29.30
CA THR A 177 -1.95 -19.97 -29.71
C THR A 177 -2.02 -20.08 -31.23
N LEU A 178 -2.48 -19.03 -31.92
CA LEU A 178 -2.52 -18.99 -33.37
C LEU A 178 -1.10 -19.01 -33.98
N ALA A 179 -0.15 -18.24 -33.42
CA ALA A 179 1.23 -18.29 -33.84
C ALA A 179 1.87 -19.69 -33.69
N ALA A 180 1.61 -20.35 -32.54
CA ALA A 180 2.03 -21.72 -32.32
C ALA A 180 1.40 -22.69 -33.32
N GLY A 181 0.12 -22.48 -33.69
CA GLY A 181 -0.53 -23.26 -34.72
C GLY A 181 0.06 -23.11 -36.10
N VAL A 182 0.46 -21.89 -36.47
CA VAL A 182 1.18 -21.64 -37.74
C VAL A 182 2.52 -22.41 -37.75
N LEU A 183 3.26 -22.36 -36.64
CA LEU A 183 4.51 -23.12 -36.52
C LEU A 183 4.27 -24.64 -36.59
N TYR A 184 3.24 -25.11 -35.86
CA TYR A 184 2.88 -26.52 -35.84
C TYR A 184 2.43 -27.08 -37.20
N ILE A 185 1.59 -26.32 -37.92
CA ILE A 185 0.99 -26.80 -39.17
C ILE A 185 1.95 -26.61 -40.37
N PHE A 186 2.64 -25.47 -40.45
CA PHE A 186 3.39 -25.08 -41.65
C PHE A 186 4.89 -25.25 -41.51
N VAL A 187 5.45 -25.15 -40.31
CA VAL A 187 6.93 -25.19 -40.14
C VAL A 187 7.39 -26.56 -39.68
N MET A 188 6.80 -27.14 -38.66
CA MET A 188 7.25 -28.41 -38.07
C MET A 188 7.27 -29.59 -39.06
N PRO A 189 6.30 -29.76 -39.97
CA PRO A 189 6.32 -30.88 -40.91
C PRO A 189 7.50 -30.85 -41.89
N HIS A 190 8.13 -29.70 -42.07
CA HIS A 190 9.28 -29.55 -42.95
C HIS A 190 10.63 -29.71 -42.26
N LEU A 191 10.62 -29.88 -40.90
CA LEU A 191 11.85 -30.08 -40.14
C LEU A 191 12.28 -31.52 -40.18
N SER A 192 13.51 -31.78 -40.62
CA SER A 192 14.06 -33.13 -40.78
C SER A 192 15.12 -33.51 -39.76
N GLY A 193 15.54 -32.55 -38.92
CA GLY A 193 16.63 -32.79 -37.98
C GLY A 193 16.52 -31.98 -36.68
N PHE A 194 17.19 -32.48 -35.62
CA PHE A 194 17.22 -31.88 -34.31
C PHE A 194 17.71 -30.42 -34.30
N THR A 195 18.70 -30.10 -35.12
CA THR A 195 19.26 -28.73 -35.23
C THR A 195 18.22 -27.74 -35.75
N GLN A 196 17.44 -28.13 -36.76
CA GLN A 196 16.38 -27.29 -37.33
C GLN A 196 15.25 -27.05 -36.29
N LEU A 197 14.88 -28.09 -35.55
CA LEU A 197 13.93 -28.00 -34.46
C LEU A 197 14.42 -27.04 -33.36
N GLY A 198 15.71 -27.16 -33.00
CA GLY A 198 16.33 -26.29 -32.00
C GLY A 198 16.32 -24.80 -32.39
N VAL A 199 16.68 -24.52 -33.67
CA VAL A 199 16.65 -23.17 -34.22
C VAL A 199 15.23 -22.61 -34.25
N MET A 200 14.23 -23.39 -34.64
CA MET A 200 12.82 -22.99 -34.66
C MET A 200 12.33 -22.66 -33.23
N LEU A 201 12.55 -23.55 -32.25
CA LEU A 201 12.13 -23.34 -30.86
C LEU A 201 12.83 -22.10 -30.25
N PHE A 202 14.15 -21.98 -30.50
CA PHE A 202 14.89 -20.80 -30.03
C PHE A 202 14.30 -19.50 -30.62
N SER A 203 14.07 -19.48 -31.94
CA SER A 203 13.53 -18.30 -32.61
C SER A 203 12.11 -17.95 -32.13
N ALA A 204 11.27 -18.96 -31.93
CA ALA A 204 9.90 -18.76 -31.43
C ALA A 204 9.88 -18.23 -29.98
N VAL A 205 10.67 -18.82 -29.09
CA VAL A 205 10.77 -18.36 -27.70
C VAL A 205 11.43 -16.97 -27.66
N PHE A 206 12.47 -16.75 -28.41
CA PHE A 206 13.11 -15.43 -28.52
C PHE A 206 12.12 -14.36 -28.97
N ALA A 207 11.32 -14.64 -30.01
CA ALA A 207 10.29 -13.71 -30.50
C ALA A 207 9.28 -13.37 -29.42
N VAL A 208 8.80 -14.35 -28.64
CA VAL A 208 7.87 -14.11 -27.52
C VAL A 208 8.52 -13.18 -26.47
N TYR A 209 9.75 -13.46 -26.09
CA TYR A 209 10.45 -12.66 -25.09
C TYR A 209 10.82 -11.26 -25.59
N TYR A 210 11.09 -11.11 -26.86
CA TYR A 210 11.35 -9.83 -27.50
C TYR A 210 10.11 -8.97 -27.65
N LEU A 211 8.99 -9.53 -28.12
CA LEU A 211 7.72 -8.82 -28.30
C LEU A 211 7.11 -8.38 -26.96
N PHE A 212 7.23 -9.21 -25.93
CA PHE A 212 6.71 -8.93 -24.58
C PHE A 212 7.82 -8.47 -23.63
N TRP A 213 8.71 -7.58 -24.05
CA TRP A 213 9.86 -7.17 -23.24
C TRP A 213 9.49 -6.30 -22.02
N GLN A 214 8.32 -5.67 -22.02
CA GLN A 214 7.89 -4.77 -20.94
C GLN A 214 7.74 -5.50 -19.60
N PRO A 215 8.19 -4.92 -18.46
CA PRO A 215 8.08 -5.55 -17.14
C PRO A 215 6.66 -5.91 -16.74
N ARG A 216 5.66 -5.10 -17.17
CA ARG A 216 4.24 -5.34 -16.90
C ARG A 216 3.69 -6.61 -17.60
N GLN A 217 4.36 -7.09 -18.61
CA GLN A 217 3.97 -8.25 -19.42
C GLN A 217 4.70 -9.54 -19.00
N GLY A 218 5.40 -9.53 -17.85
CA GLY A 218 6.22 -10.67 -17.41
C GLY A 218 5.44 -11.98 -17.28
N LEU A 219 4.21 -11.91 -16.76
CA LEU A 219 3.37 -13.10 -16.64
C LEU A 219 2.84 -13.57 -18.00
N SER A 220 2.34 -12.66 -18.85
CA SER A 220 1.90 -12.97 -20.22
C SER A 220 3.00 -13.61 -21.04
N LYS A 221 4.26 -13.13 -20.88
CA LYS A 221 5.46 -13.70 -21.46
C LYS A 221 5.67 -15.17 -21.04
N SER A 222 5.67 -15.44 -19.74
CA SER A 222 5.95 -16.78 -19.21
C SER A 222 4.85 -17.78 -19.57
N ILE A 223 3.59 -17.38 -19.42
CA ILE A 223 2.44 -18.20 -19.79
C ILE A 223 2.41 -18.42 -21.31
N GLY A 224 2.66 -17.37 -22.10
CA GLY A 224 2.69 -17.46 -23.56
C GLY A 224 3.77 -18.40 -24.07
N ALA A 225 4.97 -18.36 -23.52
CA ALA A 225 6.03 -19.30 -23.85
C ALA A 225 5.67 -20.75 -23.46
N ALA A 226 5.09 -20.95 -22.29
CA ALA A 226 4.63 -22.26 -21.86
C ALA A 226 3.53 -22.81 -22.78
N MET A 227 2.57 -21.97 -23.19
CA MET A 227 1.51 -22.34 -24.13
C MET A 227 2.07 -22.70 -25.51
N LEU A 228 2.99 -21.89 -26.03
CA LEU A 228 3.64 -22.16 -27.31
C LEU A 228 4.32 -23.53 -27.28
N LEU A 229 5.08 -23.85 -26.23
CA LEU A 229 5.74 -25.14 -26.09
C LEU A 229 4.74 -26.31 -25.92
N ASN A 230 3.66 -26.09 -25.20
CA ASN A 230 2.61 -27.09 -24.98
C ASN A 230 1.87 -27.42 -26.30
N ILE A 231 1.53 -26.42 -27.11
CA ILE A 231 0.84 -26.61 -28.39
C ILE A 231 1.75 -27.25 -29.42
N ILE A 232 3.02 -26.86 -29.47
CA ILE A 232 4.02 -27.49 -30.35
C ILE A 232 4.22 -28.97 -30.01
N GLY A 233 4.17 -29.34 -28.72
CA GLY A 233 4.13 -30.71 -28.22
C GLY A 233 5.16 -31.62 -28.85
N VAL A 234 6.47 -31.33 -28.71
CA VAL A 234 7.56 -32.11 -29.31
C VAL A 234 7.54 -33.54 -28.78
N GLN A 235 7.38 -34.52 -29.65
CA GLN A 235 7.39 -35.96 -29.34
C GLN A 235 8.43 -36.71 -30.21
N ASN A 236 8.92 -37.82 -29.71
CA ASN A 236 9.87 -38.66 -30.44
C ASN A 236 9.31 -39.22 -31.76
N GLN A 237 7.99 -39.43 -31.81
CA GLN A 237 7.23 -39.76 -33.01
C GLN A 237 6.13 -38.71 -33.17
N GLN A 238 6.42 -37.71 -33.99
CA GLN A 238 5.51 -36.59 -34.19
C GLN A 238 4.39 -36.96 -35.14
N THR A 239 3.13 -36.92 -34.63
CA THR A 239 1.93 -37.06 -35.45
C THR A 239 1.26 -35.71 -35.57
N TYR A 240 1.08 -35.24 -36.81
CA TYR A 240 0.40 -33.94 -37.06
C TYR A 240 -1.10 -34.14 -37.17
N ASN A 241 -1.84 -33.50 -36.26
CA ASN A 241 -3.31 -33.58 -36.22
C ASN A 241 -3.91 -32.18 -36.14
N PHE A 242 -4.42 -31.69 -37.27
CA PHE A 242 -5.07 -30.39 -37.34
C PHE A 242 -6.33 -30.32 -36.47
N ALA A 243 -7.12 -31.40 -36.43
CA ALA A 243 -8.32 -31.43 -35.62
C ALA A 243 -7.99 -31.31 -34.12
N GLY A 244 -6.90 -31.94 -33.66
CA GLY A 244 -6.38 -31.79 -32.29
C GLY A 244 -6.00 -30.36 -31.96
N PHE A 245 -5.31 -29.69 -32.90
CA PHE A 245 -4.98 -28.27 -32.73
C PHE A 245 -6.23 -27.39 -32.70
N ALA A 246 -7.19 -27.57 -33.62
CA ALA A 246 -8.46 -26.81 -33.65
C ALA A 246 -9.26 -27.00 -32.36
N ASN A 247 -9.31 -28.23 -31.85
CA ASN A 247 -9.94 -28.52 -30.56
C ASN A 247 -9.27 -27.77 -29.40
N THR A 248 -7.93 -27.66 -29.42
CA THR A 248 -7.18 -26.87 -28.39
C THR A 248 -7.54 -25.39 -28.44
N VAL A 249 -7.67 -24.81 -29.64
CA VAL A 249 -8.08 -23.40 -29.80
C VAL A 249 -9.47 -23.18 -29.26
N VAL A 250 -10.44 -24.05 -29.61
CA VAL A 250 -11.81 -23.98 -29.11
C VAL A 250 -11.85 -24.13 -27.58
N MET A 251 -11.10 -25.10 -27.06
CA MET A 251 -10.99 -25.32 -25.61
C MET A 251 -10.48 -24.09 -24.87
N ILE A 252 -9.41 -23.44 -25.37
CA ILE A 252 -8.88 -22.22 -24.77
C ILE A 252 -9.90 -21.08 -24.81
N ALA A 253 -10.62 -20.93 -25.95
CA ALA A 253 -11.64 -19.90 -26.09
C ALA A 253 -12.79 -20.09 -25.10
N VAL A 254 -13.32 -21.32 -24.96
CA VAL A 254 -14.40 -21.63 -24.01
C VAL A 254 -13.92 -21.48 -22.56
N ALA A 255 -12.73 -21.99 -22.22
CA ALA A 255 -12.14 -21.85 -20.90
C ALA A 255 -11.96 -20.39 -20.51
N SER A 256 -11.46 -19.56 -21.46
CA SER A 256 -11.35 -18.12 -21.27
C SER A 256 -12.70 -17.45 -21.07
N GLY A 257 -13.71 -17.86 -21.85
CA GLY A 257 -15.09 -17.38 -21.73
C GLY A 257 -15.65 -17.60 -20.33
N ILE A 258 -15.49 -18.81 -19.77
CA ILE A 258 -15.93 -19.12 -18.40
C ILE A 258 -15.18 -18.26 -17.38
N ALA A 259 -13.86 -18.12 -17.51
CA ALA A 259 -13.06 -17.30 -16.60
C ALA A 259 -13.51 -15.84 -16.67
N ILE A 260 -13.77 -15.29 -17.85
CA ILE A 260 -14.29 -13.94 -18.06
C ILE A 260 -15.64 -13.78 -17.41
N LEU A 261 -16.60 -14.65 -17.67
CA LEU A 261 -17.95 -14.59 -17.10
C LEU A 261 -17.92 -14.54 -15.56
N ILE A 262 -17.14 -15.42 -14.94
CA ILE A 262 -17.03 -15.47 -13.48
C ILE A 262 -16.30 -14.23 -12.93
N TRP A 263 -15.31 -13.71 -13.66
CA TRP A 263 -14.57 -12.54 -13.22
C TRP A 263 -15.44 -11.28 -13.20
N TYR A 264 -16.39 -11.17 -14.13
CA TYR A 264 -17.34 -10.06 -14.17
C TYR A 264 -18.53 -10.20 -13.23
N VAL A 265 -18.68 -11.33 -12.53
CA VAL A 265 -19.63 -11.42 -11.41
C VAL A 265 -19.25 -10.37 -10.36
N PRO A 266 -20.22 -9.56 -9.87
CA PRO A 266 -19.90 -8.48 -8.91
C PRO A 266 -19.00 -8.94 -7.74
N PRO A 267 -18.10 -8.09 -7.33
CA PRO A 267 -17.86 -6.69 -7.70
C PRO A 267 -17.03 -6.53 -8.98
N SER A 268 -17.31 -5.42 -9.71
CA SER A 268 -16.65 -5.08 -10.98
C SER A 268 -15.11 -5.04 -10.86
N PRO A 269 -14.37 -5.57 -11.86
CA PRO A 269 -12.91 -5.54 -11.88
C PRO A 269 -12.32 -4.25 -12.48
N HIS A 270 -13.13 -3.30 -12.93
CA HIS A 270 -12.63 -2.06 -13.54
C HIS A 270 -11.75 -1.28 -12.56
N PRO A 271 -10.56 -0.82 -12.97
CA PRO A 271 -9.60 -0.18 -12.08
C PRO A 271 -10.18 1.02 -11.31
N GLU A 272 -11.00 1.83 -11.96
CA GLU A 272 -11.68 2.99 -11.37
C GLU A 272 -12.67 2.58 -10.27
N LYS A 273 -13.49 1.55 -10.52
CA LYS A 273 -14.44 1.05 -9.52
C LYS A 273 -13.75 0.33 -8.36
N VAL A 274 -12.64 -0.34 -8.63
CA VAL A 274 -11.79 -0.92 -7.57
C VAL A 274 -11.14 0.18 -6.75
N PHE A 275 -10.64 1.24 -7.41
CA PHE A 275 -10.05 2.41 -6.77
C PHE A 275 -11.03 3.07 -5.80
N LEU A 276 -12.25 3.37 -6.24
CA LEU A 276 -13.30 3.95 -5.38
C LEU A 276 -13.66 3.04 -4.19
N ARG A 277 -13.75 1.72 -4.40
CA ARG A 277 -14.01 0.75 -3.31
C ARG A 277 -12.88 0.72 -2.29
N LEU A 278 -11.63 0.73 -2.73
CA LEU A 278 -10.48 0.76 -1.81
C LEU A 278 -10.39 2.09 -1.06
N LEU A 279 -10.73 3.19 -1.72
CA LEU A 279 -10.79 4.51 -1.10
C LEU A 279 -11.90 4.55 -0.03
N ALA A 280 -13.11 4.09 -0.34
CA ALA A 280 -14.19 3.96 0.63
C ALA A 280 -13.83 3.01 1.79
N ARG A 281 -13.06 1.94 1.53
CA ARG A 281 -12.51 1.04 2.55
C ARG A 281 -11.53 1.76 3.45
N PHE A 282 -10.64 2.58 2.88
CA PHE A 282 -9.70 3.41 3.63
C PHE A 282 -10.43 4.32 4.61
N TYR A 283 -11.43 5.05 4.14
CA TYR A 283 -12.20 5.96 5.00
C TYR A 283 -12.98 5.24 6.10
N ARG A 284 -13.61 4.09 5.80
CA ARG A 284 -14.32 3.29 6.83
C ARG A 284 -13.36 2.74 7.89
N GLN A 285 -12.16 2.32 7.50
CA GLN A 285 -11.17 1.84 8.47
C GLN A 285 -10.60 2.99 9.30
N SER A 286 -10.39 4.16 8.69
CA SER A 286 -9.99 5.38 9.39
C SER A 286 -11.05 5.81 10.41
N GLU A 287 -12.33 5.81 10.02
CA GLU A 287 -13.46 6.06 10.92
C GLU A 287 -13.47 5.09 12.12
N PHE A 288 -13.33 3.79 11.84
CA PHE A 288 -13.28 2.79 12.90
C PHE A 288 -12.12 3.01 13.86
N LEU A 289 -10.91 3.29 13.36
CA LEU A 289 -9.75 3.55 14.21
C LEU A 289 -9.97 4.77 15.10
N ILE A 290 -10.50 5.85 14.54
CA ILE A 290 -10.82 7.09 15.29
C ILE A 290 -11.91 6.84 16.33
N SER A 291 -12.95 6.08 15.99
CA SER A 291 -14.03 5.77 16.94
C SER A 291 -13.51 5.03 18.18
N ARG A 292 -12.48 4.20 18.00
CA ARG A 292 -11.87 3.40 19.07
C ARG A 292 -10.80 4.15 19.88
N MET A 293 -10.28 5.25 19.35
CA MET A 293 -9.29 6.08 20.06
C MET A 293 -9.84 6.76 21.33
N ALA A 294 -11.15 6.83 21.48
CA ALA A 294 -11.81 7.48 22.62
C ALA A 294 -12.37 6.52 23.67
N MET A 295 -12.16 5.24 23.53
CA MET A 295 -12.51 4.34 24.63
C MET A 295 -11.62 4.62 25.83
N ASP A 296 -12.22 4.52 27.00
CA ASP A 296 -11.55 4.60 28.28
C ASP A 296 -10.19 3.89 28.23
N TRP A 297 -9.13 4.63 28.50
CA TRP A 297 -7.75 4.12 28.50
C TRP A 297 -7.56 2.95 29.47
N THR A 298 -8.55 2.74 30.36
CA THR A 298 -8.57 1.69 31.38
C THR A 298 -9.13 0.36 30.86
N GLN A 299 -9.96 0.37 29.80
CA GLN A 299 -10.58 -0.85 29.27
C GLN A 299 -9.68 -1.51 28.23
N LYS A 300 -9.27 -2.75 28.52
CA LYS A 300 -8.56 -3.59 27.53
C LYS A 300 -9.55 -4.05 26.48
N PRO A 301 -9.25 -3.85 25.17
CA PRO A 301 -10.12 -4.33 24.10
C PRO A 301 -10.23 -5.86 24.13
N GLY A 302 -11.40 -6.38 23.78
CA GLY A 302 -11.61 -7.82 23.63
C GLY A 302 -10.71 -8.43 22.55
N LEU A 303 -10.53 -9.75 22.54
CA LEU A 303 -9.65 -10.44 21.58
C LEU A 303 -10.02 -10.13 20.13
N VAL A 304 -11.30 -10.20 19.77
CA VAL A 304 -11.79 -9.91 18.41
C VAL A 304 -11.55 -8.45 18.03
N GLU A 305 -11.71 -7.55 18.97
CA GLU A 305 -11.51 -6.11 18.76
C GLU A 305 -10.04 -5.77 18.62
N SER A 306 -9.18 -6.37 19.44
CA SER A 306 -7.73 -6.24 19.31
C SER A 306 -7.24 -6.73 17.95
N TRP A 307 -7.79 -7.85 17.48
CA TRP A 307 -7.48 -8.39 16.16
C TRP A 307 -7.94 -7.45 15.05
N LYS A 308 -9.15 -6.91 15.13
CA LYS A 308 -9.65 -5.89 14.18
C LYS A 308 -8.79 -4.63 14.15
N LEU A 309 -8.37 -4.13 15.31
CA LEU A 309 -7.51 -2.96 15.40
C LEU A 309 -6.16 -3.20 14.68
N ILE A 310 -5.50 -4.31 14.97
CA ILE A 310 -4.22 -4.67 14.34
C ILE A 310 -4.41 -4.85 12.82
N PHE A 311 -5.48 -5.52 12.42
CA PHE A 311 -5.79 -5.74 11.01
C PHE A 311 -6.00 -4.42 10.27
N TYR A 312 -6.86 -3.51 10.79
CA TYR A 312 -7.15 -2.24 10.15
C TYR A 312 -5.95 -1.29 10.12
N GLN A 313 -5.14 -1.26 11.18
CA GLN A 313 -3.90 -0.47 11.19
C GLN A 313 -2.94 -0.91 10.09
N ASN A 314 -2.77 -2.21 9.91
CA ASN A 314 -1.86 -2.73 8.89
C ASN A 314 -2.42 -2.55 7.46
N ASP A 315 -3.71 -2.83 7.28
CA ASP A 315 -4.37 -2.68 5.98
C ASP A 315 -4.37 -1.22 5.53
N LEU A 316 -4.63 -0.29 6.45
CA LEU A 316 -4.60 1.15 6.20
C LEU A 316 -3.25 1.64 5.66
N LEU A 317 -2.13 1.02 6.08
CA LEU A 317 -0.80 1.35 5.57
C LEU A 317 -0.52 0.76 4.18
N GLU A 318 -1.19 -0.35 3.82
CA GLU A 318 -1.03 -1.01 2.52
C GLU A 318 -1.96 -0.40 1.45
N LEU A 319 -3.13 0.10 1.83
CA LEU A 319 -4.14 0.65 0.92
C LEU A 319 -3.61 1.77 0.00
N PRO A 320 -2.83 2.76 0.47
CA PRO A 320 -2.28 3.79 -0.42
C PRO A 320 -1.38 3.22 -1.53
N GLN A 321 -0.64 2.15 -1.27
CA GLN A 321 0.18 1.50 -2.30
C GLN A 321 -0.67 0.78 -3.34
N LYS A 322 -1.76 0.13 -2.92
CA LYS A 322 -2.74 -0.50 -3.83
C LYS A 322 -3.45 0.57 -4.68
N LEU A 323 -3.87 1.67 -4.06
CA LEU A 323 -4.48 2.82 -4.76
C LEU A 323 -3.53 3.44 -5.78
N ARG A 324 -2.24 3.56 -5.44
CA ARG A 324 -1.21 4.06 -6.37
C ARG A 324 -1.06 3.16 -7.59
N ALA A 325 -1.03 1.85 -7.40
CA ALA A 325 -0.92 0.88 -8.48
C ALA A 325 -2.14 0.92 -9.41
N LEU A 326 -3.35 1.06 -8.86
CA LEU A 326 -4.59 1.18 -9.62
C LEU A 326 -4.72 2.55 -10.31
N GLY A 327 -4.35 3.64 -9.63
CA GLY A 327 -4.35 4.98 -10.21
C GLY A 327 -3.50 5.08 -11.49
N GLY A 328 -2.38 4.32 -11.56
CA GLY A 328 -1.58 4.22 -12.77
C GLY A 328 -2.20 3.36 -13.89
N GLN A 329 -3.31 2.67 -13.64
CA GLN A 329 -4.02 1.84 -14.63
C GLN A 329 -5.30 2.52 -15.15
N ILE A 330 -5.74 3.62 -14.54
CA ILE A 330 -6.89 4.41 -14.99
C ILE A 330 -6.55 5.05 -16.33
N ASP A 331 -7.40 4.83 -17.35
CA ASP A 331 -7.19 5.39 -18.68
C ASP A 331 -7.57 6.87 -18.70
N GLN A 332 -6.57 7.74 -18.84
CA GLN A 332 -6.75 9.19 -18.90
C GLN A 332 -7.62 9.67 -20.07
N ARG A 333 -7.71 8.90 -21.15
CA ARG A 333 -8.55 9.25 -22.30
C ARG A 333 -10.03 9.20 -21.93
N LEU A 334 -10.37 8.33 -20.99
CA LEU A 334 -11.72 8.16 -20.49
C LEU A 334 -12.03 9.09 -19.31
N PHE A 335 -11.00 9.48 -18.54
CA PHE A 335 -11.11 10.27 -17.30
C PHE A 335 -10.18 11.50 -17.34
N PRO A 336 -10.44 12.49 -18.21
CA PRO A 336 -9.56 13.66 -18.35
C PRO A 336 -9.51 14.56 -17.11
N GLY A 337 -10.53 14.52 -16.26
CA GLY A 337 -10.61 15.29 -15.01
C GLY A 337 -9.81 14.69 -13.84
N ALA A 338 -9.13 13.55 -14.05
CA ALA A 338 -8.32 12.88 -13.03
C ALA A 338 -6.90 12.63 -13.57
N THR A 339 -6.04 13.66 -13.53
CA THR A 339 -4.65 13.51 -14.00
C THR A 339 -3.85 12.58 -13.07
N PRO A 340 -2.83 11.86 -13.58
CA PRO A 340 -2.00 10.97 -12.75
C PRO A 340 -1.32 11.71 -11.62
N GLU A 341 -0.93 12.96 -11.86
CA GLU A 341 -0.28 13.82 -10.87
C GLU A 341 -1.25 14.12 -9.71
N GLN A 342 -2.52 14.42 -10.02
CA GLN A 342 -3.54 14.67 -9.01
C GLN A 342 -3.86 13.40 -8.21
N ILE A 343 -4.06 12.26 -8.89
CA ILE A 343 -4.26 10.97 -8.23
C ILE A 343 -3.05 10.63 -7.34
N GLN A 344 -1.84 10.82 -7.84
CA GLN A 344 -0.61 10.56 -7.07
C GLN A 344 -0.50 11.47 -5.85
N ALA A 345 -0.80 12.76 -5.98
CA ALA A 345 -0.80 13.72 -4.87
C ALA A 345 -1.82 13.33 -3.81
N MET A 346 -3.04 12.97 -4.21
CA MET A 346 -4.10 12.51 -3.32
C MET A 346 -3.71 11.20 -2.61
N VAL A 347 -3.12 10.23 -3.32
CA VAL A 347 -2.65 8.97 -2.71
C VAL A 347 -1.50 9.22 -1.73
N ASN A 348 -0.61 10.19 -2.01
CA ASN A 348 0.45 10.58 -1.08
C ASN A 348 -0.13 11.18 0.21
N SER A 349 -1.18 12.00 0.12
CA SER A 349 -1.87 12.53 1.31
C SER A 349 -2.56 11.44 2.12
N LEU A 350 -3.16 10.42 1.46
CA LEU A 350 -3.69 9.24 2.14
C LEU A 350 -2.59 8.45 2.88
N GLN A 351 -1.41 8.35 2.30
CA GLN A 351 -0.28 7.68 2.96
C GLN A 351 0.19 8.46 4.21
N ALA A 352 0.26 9.79 4.13
CA ALA A 352 0.57 10.64 5.28
C ALA A 352 -0.51 10.49 6.37
N LEU A 353 -1.78 10.49 5.98
CA LEU A 353 -2.92 10.30 6.87
C LEU A 353 -2.89 8.94 7.57
N ALA A 354 -2.59 7.86 6.84
CA ALA A 354 -2.45 6.51 7.41
C ALA A 354 -1.35 6.44 8.46
N LEU A 355 -0.20 7.08 8.21
CA LEU A 355 0.91 7.15 9.17
C LEU A 355 0.51 7.93 10.42
N ARG A 356 -0.19 9.07 10.28
CA ARG A 356 -0.69 9.86 11.41
C ARG A 356 -1.70 9.09 12.26
N LEU A 357 -2.63 8.36 11.61
CA LEU A 357 -3.58 7.50 12.30
C LEU A 357 -2.88 6.36 13.05
N LYS A 358 -1.85 5.77 12.47
CA LYS A 358 -1.02 4.76 13.15
C LYS A 358 -0.31 5.35 14.36
N ASP A 359 0.37 6.49 14.18
CA ASP A 359 1.07 7.16 15.28
C ASP A 359 0.12 7.46 16.45
N MET A 360 -1.08 7.93 16.15
CA MET A 360 -2.10 8.23 17.13
C MET A 360 -2.62 6.96 17.84
N ALA A 361 -2.82 5.86 17.10
CA ALA A 361 -3.19 4.58 17.69
C ALA A 361 -2.07 4.02 18.59
N ASP A 362 -0.80 4.22 18.23
CA ASP A 362 0.35 3.80 19.04
C ASP A 362 0.51 4.63 20.33
N MET A 363 -0.07 5.83 20.41
CA MET A 363 -0.09 6.64 21.64
C MET A 363 -0.79 5.93 22.81
N ARG A 364 -1.75 5.04 22.54
CA ARG A 364 -2.42 4.22 23.56
C ARG A 364 -1.49 3.30 24.34
N LYS A 365 -0.31 3.01 23.81
CA LYS A 365 0.70 2.16 24.46
C LYS A 365 1.47 2.89 25.57
N TYR A 366 1.35 4.21 25.63
CA TYR A 366 2.04 5.04 26.60
C TYR A 366 1.09 5.48 27.71
N PRO A 367 1.53 5.39 28.98
CA PRO A 367 0.72 5.88 30.09
C PRO A 367 0.50 7.38 29.96
N GLN A 368 -0.71 7.84 30.22
CA GLN A 368 -1.09 9.24 30.20
C GLN A 368 -1.46 9.67 31.63
N ALA A 369 -1.18 10.92 31.98
CA ALA A 369 -1.64 11.49 33.24
C ALA A 369 -3.17 11.60 33.23
N THR A 370 -3.84 10.86 34.08
CA THR A 370 -5.29 10.68 34.07
C THR A 370 -6.05 12.00 34.16
N PHE A 371 -5.56 12.93 34.98
CA PHE A 371 -6.23 14.20 35.19
C PHE A 371 -6.14 15.12 33.96
N LEU A 372 -4.99 15.19 33.28
CA LEU A 372 -4.83 15.97 32.03
C LEU A 372 -5.73 15.45 30.91
N VAL A 373 -5.89 14.12 30.85
CA VAL A 373 -6.79 13.49 29.88
C VAL A 373 -8.25 13.81 30.21
N GLN A 374 -8.62 13.83 31.50
CA GLN A 374 -9.98 14.16 31.93
C GLN A 374 -10.38 15.60 31.60
N GLU A 375 -9.49 16.57 31.80
CA GLU A 375 -9.74 17.98 31.48
C GLU A 375 -9.99 18.22 29.99
N LEU A 376 -9.32 17.47 29.12
CA LEU A 376 -9.49 17.59 27.67
C LEU A 376 -10.50 16.61 27.06
N LEU A 377 -11.13 15.78 27.87
CA LEU A 377 -11.94 14.64 27.40
C LEU A 377 -13.11 15.11 26.49
N ASP A 378 -13.76 16.20 26.84
CA ASP A 378 -14.89 16.73 26.08
C ASP A 378 -14.45 17.37 24.75
N ASP A 379 -13.32 18.07 24.74
CA ASP A 379 -12.75 18.66 23.52
C ASP A 379 -12.29 17.59 22.56
N VAL A 380 -11.59 16.57 23.05
CA VAL A 380 -11.16 15.41 22.29
C VAL A 380 -12.35 14.62 21.75
N ARG A 381 -13.40 14.44 22.57
CA ARG A 381 -14.64 13.77 22.13
C ARG A 381 -15.34 14.54 21.01
N SER A 382 -15.47 15.86 21.14
CA SER A 382 -16.08 16.72 20.15
C SER A 382 -15.29 16.74 18.83
N TRP A 383 -13.96 16.87 18.91
CA TRP A 383 -13.05 16.80 17.77
C TRP A 383 -13.20 15.45 17.05
N ARG A 384 -13.14 14.35 17.79
CA ARG A 384 -13.26 13.00 17.27
C ARG A 384 -14.58 12.77 16.54
N MET A 385 -15.73 13.16 17.15
CA MET A 385 -17.04 13.01 16.52
C MET A 385 -17.09 13.74 15.17
N GLY A 386 -16.53 14.95 15.09
CA GLY A 386 -16.46 15.71 13.84
C GLY A 386 -15.64 15.00 12.75
N ILE A 387 -14.49 14.44 13.10
CA ILE A 387 -13.66 13.70 12.15
C ILE A 387 -14.28 12.35 11.77
N GLN A 388 -14.89 11.65 12.72
CA GLN A 388 -15.61 10.41 12.46
C GLN A 388 -16.74 10.64 11.44
N GLU A 389 -17.55 11.68 11.64
CA GLU A 389 -18.61 12.06 10.70
C GLU A 389 -18.07 12.41 9.30
N LEU A 390 -16.91 13.10 9.24
CA LEU A 390 -16.25 13.43 7.99
C LEU A 390 -15.84 12.16 7.23
N PHE A 391 -15.14 11.24 7.87
CA PHE A 391 -14.75 9.98 7.23
C PHE A 391 -15.95 9.11 6.85
N GLN A 392 -17.01 9.12 7.64
CA GLN A 392 -18.25 8.43 7.30
C GLN A 392 -18.89 9.01 6.04
N ARG A 393 -18.89 10.34 5.87
CA ARG A 393 -19.35 11.00 4.64
C ARG A 393 -18.47 10.62 3.45
N TRP A 394 -17.17 10.76 3.55
CA TRP A 394 -16.24 10.39 2.48
C TRP A 394 -16.28 8.91 2.12
N SER A 395 -16.61 8.03 3.05
CA SER A 395 -16.76 6.59 2.75
C SER A 395 -17.97 6.27 1.89
N LYS A 396 -18.97 7.14 1.88
CA LYS A 396 -20.20 7.01 1.06
C LYS A 396 -20.09 7.78 -0.24
N ASP A 397 -19.50 8.94 -0.17
CA ASP A 397 -19.35 9.86 -1.29
C ASP A 397 -17.97 10.56 -1.17
N PRO A 398 -16.97 10.11 -1.94
CA PRO A 398 -15.66 10.73 -1.96
C PRO A 398 -15.69 12.18 -2.51
N ALA A 399 -16.74 12.51 -3.28
CA ALA A 399 -16.97 13.85 -3.82
C ALA A 399 -17.58 14.81 -2.80
N ALA A 400 -18.02 14.32 -1.64
CA ALA A 400 -18.62 15.18 -0.62
C ALA A 400 -17.64 16.28 -0.26
N GLU A 401 -17.97 17.50 -0.72
CA GLU A 401 -17.14 18.67 -0.48
C GLU A 401 -16.84 18.82 1.01
N PRO A 402 -15.58 18.99 1.37
CA PRO A 402 -15.26 19.44 2.70
C PRO A 402 -15.93 20.81 2.88
N ASP A 403 -16.73 20.96 3.93
CA ASP A 403 -17.27 22.25 4.32
C ASP A 403 -16.13 23.28 4.22
N GLU A 404 -16.28 24.34 3.42
CA GLU A 404 -15.25 25.41 3.26
C GLU A 404 -14.72 25.91 4.62
N LYS A 405 -15.50 25.67 5.68
CA LYS A 405 -15.17 25.99 7.06
C LYS A 405 -14.44 24.87 7.80
N LEU A 406 -14.16 23.70 7.16
CA LEU A 406 -13.53 22.57 7.83
C LEU A 406 -12.18 22.95 8.43
N GLN A 407 -11.32 23.61 7.66
CA GLN A 407 -10.03 24.09 8.14
C GLN A 407 -10.20 25.03 9.33
N ASN A 408 -11.11 26.00 9.21
CA ASN A 408 -11.36 26.98 10.26
C ASN A 408 -11.97 26.31 11.52
N LYS A 409 -12.89 25.34 11.35
CA LYS A 409 -13.47 24.57 12.45
C LYS A 409 -12.43 23.73 13.17
N LEU A 410 -11.58 23.02 12.45
CA LEU A 410 -10.53 22.18 13.05
C LEU A 410 -9.47 23.04 13.73
N SER A 411 -9.02 24.13 13.09
CA SER A 411 -8.05 25.06 13.68
C SER A 411 -8.61 25.75 14.93
N ALA A 412 -9.86 26.20 14.89
CA ALA A 412 -10.49 26.82 16.05
C ALA A 412 -10.59 25.86 17.24
N LYS A 413 -10.99 24.59 17.00
CA LYS A 413 -11.05 23.57 18.06
C LYS A 413 -9.68 23.24 18.64
N LEU A 414 -8.67 23.13 17.79
CA LEU A 414 -7.29 22.91 18.25
C LEU A 414 -6.77 24.06 19.08
N ASN A 415 -7.02 25.31 18.66
CA ASN A 415 -6.62 26.50 19.41
C ASN A 415 -7.35 26.62 20.74
N GLU A 416 -8.64 26.24 20.80
CA GLU A 416 -9.39 26.20 22.03
C GLU A 416 -8.84 25.15 23.00
N MET A 417 -8.57 23.94 22.50
CA MET A 417 -7.95 22.85 23.26
C MET A 417 -6.56 23.27 23.80
N GLU A 418 -5.75 23.94 22.97
CA GLU A 418 -4.44 24.47 23.35
C GLU A 418 -4.54 25.57 24.44
N LYS A 419 -5.51 26.47 24.31
CA LYS A 419 -5.76 27.52 25.32
C LYS A 419 -6.18 26.92 26.67
N ARG A 420 -7.08 25.94 26.68
CA ARG A 420 -7.48 25.25 27.92
C ARG A 420 -6.30 24.50 28.54
N LEU A 421 -5.51 23.82 27.71
CA LEU A 421 -4.31 23.15 28.13
C LEU A 421 -3.34 24.07 28.87
N ASN A 422 -3.04 25.22 28.27
CA ASN A 422 -2.14 26.20 28.87
C ASN A 422 -2.70 26.74 30.20
N GLN A 423 -4.02 26.88 30.31
CA GLN A 423 -4.68 27.29 31.55
C GLN A 423 -4.56 26.20 32.63
N THR A 424 -4.83 24.94 32.29
CA THR A 424 -4.75 23.82 33.24
C THR A 424 -3.31 23.62 33.71
N LEU A 425 -2.33 23.67 32.81
CA LEU A 425 -0.92 23.49 33.15
C LEU A 425 -0.39 24.65 34.03
N SER A 426 -0.86 25.88 33.81
CA SER A 426 -0.48 27.03 34.64
C SER A 426 -1.07 27.01 36.06
N GLN A 427 -2.15 26.24 36.26
CA GLN A 427 -2.81 26.07 37.56
C GLN A 427 -2.31 24.85 38.33
N THR A 428 -1.61 23.92 37.69
CA THR A 428 -1.12 22.70 38.29
C THR A 428 0.28 22.94 38.86
N GLU A 429 0.51 22.61 40.12
CA GLU A 429 1.83 22.72 40.74
C GLU A 429 2.81 21.75 40.05
N GLU A 430 4.01 22.24 39.69
CA GLU A 430 5.06 21.47 38.99
C GLU A 430 5.47 20.14 39.68
N LYS A 431 5.09 19.98 40.94
CA LYS A 431 5.47 18.79 41.73
C LYS A 431 4.60 17.55 41.50
N GLU A 432 3.45 17.67 40.83
CA GLU A 432 2.51 16.55 40.65
C GLU A 432 2.72 15.73 39.38
N LEU A 433 3.42 16.27 38.39
CA LEU A 433 3.63 15.63 37.10
C LEU A 433 5.08 15.24 36.89
N ARG A 434 5.30 14.03 36.38
CA ARG A 434 6.62 13.57 35.94
C ARG A 434 6.94 14.12 34.55
N ASP A 435 8.22 14.29 34.23
CA ASP A 435 8.64 14.70 32.89
C ASP A 435 8.09 13.77 31.79
N SER A 436 7.94 12.47 32.08
CA SER A 436 7.34 11.50 31.18
C SER A 436 5.87 11.78 30.89
N ASP A 437 5.11 12.31 31.85
CA ASP A 437 3.69 12.59 31.72
C ASP A 437 3.49 13.82 30.81
N TYR A 438 4.31 14.84 31.00
CA TYR A 438 4.36 15.99 30.08
C TYR A 438 4.69 15.56 28.67
N GLN A 439 5.76 14.75 28.48
CA GLN A 439 6.18 14.27 27.16
C GLN A 439 5.10 13.48 26.46
N ASN A 440 4.44 12.54 27.16
CA ASN A 440 3.40 11.71 26.57
C ASN A 440 2.18 12.53 26.20
N PHE A 441 1.83 13.49 27.05
CA PHE A 441 0.70 14.37 26.83
C PHE A 441 0.91 15.31 25.62
N TYR A 442 2.09 15.94 25.52
CA TYR A 442 2.42 16.79 24.37
C TYR A 442 2.49 16.00 23.07
N ARG A 443 2.93 14.74 23.14
CA ARG A 443 2.88 13.84 21.97
C ARG A 443 1.44 13.60 21.52
N LEU A 444 0.50 13.47 22.48
CA LEU A 444 -0.90 13.27 22.19
C LEU A 444 -1.48 14.51 21.49
N VAL A 445 -1.28 15.70 22.05
CA VAL A 445 -1.75 16.98 21.44
C VAL A 445 -1.13 17.20 20.06
N GLY A 446 0.18 16.95 19.91
CA GLY A 446 0.85 17.03 18.62
C GLY A 446 0.31 16.04 17.60
N SER A 447 -0.13 14.85 18.03
CA SER A 447 -0.76 13.86 17.16
C SER A 447 -2.14 14.31 16.67
N TYR A 448 -2.95 14.95 17.53
CA TYR A 448 -4.23 15.54 17.13
C TYR A 448 -4.05 16.66 16.09
N ARG A 449 -3.09 17.55 16.32
CA ARG A 449 -2.77 18.63 15.39
C ARG A 449 -2.29 18.06 14.04
N GLY A 450 -1.29 17.19 14.05
CA GLY A 450 -0.75 16.61 12.82
C GLY A 450 -1.78 15.80 12.02
N LEU A 451 -2.71 15.11 12.70
CA LEU A 451 -3.81 14.42 12.01
C LEU A 451 -4.79 15.42 11.40
N SER A 452 -5.16 16.49 12.11
CA SER A 452 -6.06 17.52 11.58
C SER A 452 -5.48 18.22 10.35
N GLU A 453 -4.20 18.58 10.38
CA GLU A 453 -3.49 19.17 9.24
C GLU A 453 -3.49 18.21 8.04
N SER A 454 -3.19 16.93 8.25
CA SER A 454 -3.22 15.93 7.18
C SER A 454 -4.63 15.69 6.61
N ILE A 455 -5.67 15.83 7.42
CA ILE A 455 -7.06 15.75 6.96
C ILE A 455 -7.41 16.94 6.06
N VAL A 456 -7.00 18.15 6.46
CA VAL A 456 -7.23 19.38 5.66
C VAL A 456 -6.47 19.29 4.32
N GLU A 457 -5.21 18.89 4.35
CA GLU A 457 -4.40 18.71 3.14
C GLU A 457 -5.05 17.67 2.19
N HIS A 458 -5.48 16.53 2.75
CA HIS A 458 -6.17 15.51 1.98
C HIS A 458 -7.50 16.03 1.39
N ALA A 459 -8.29 16.75 2.17
CA ALA A 459 -9.55 17.35 1.72
C ALA A 459 -9.37 18.28 0.54
N ASN A 460 -8.34 19.14 0.59
CA ASN A 460 -8.02 20.06 -0.50
C ASN A 460 -7.61 19.32 -1.78
N LEU A 461 -6.77 18.27 -1.64
CA LEU A 461 -6.35 17.47 -2.80
C LEU A 461 -7.49 16.62 -3.37
N ALA A 462 -8.33 16.02 -2.51
CA ALA A 462 -9.50 15.27 -2.94
C ALA A 462 -10.53 16.16 -3.64
N GLY A 463 -10.76 17.39 -3.15
CA GLY A 463 -11.65 18.36 -3.77
C GLY A 463 -11.19 18.87 -5.15
N SER A 464 -9.91 18.66 -5.51
CA SER A 464 -9.39 19.02 -6.83
C SER A 464 -9.68 17.97 -7.93
N LEU A 465 -10.19 16.80 -7.56
CA LEU A 465 -10.51 15.71 -8.48
C LEU A 465 -11.97 15.77 -8.93
N ASN A 466 -12.21 15.46 -10.19
CA ASN A 466 -13.58 15.30 -10.71
C ASN A 466 -14.09 13.88 -10.46
N TRP A 467 -14.72 13.67 -9.31
CA TRP A 467 -15.23 12.36 -8.88
C TRP A 467 -16.39 11.86 -9.72
N GLN A 468 -17.21 12.75 -10.26
CA GLN A 468 -18.38 12.37 -11.07
C GLN A 468 -17.96 11.57 -12.29
N GLU A 469 -16.84 11.93 -12.93
CA GLU A 469 -16.31 11.16 -14.06
C GLU A 469 -15.92 9.73 -13.67
N LEU A 470 -15.37 9.53 -12.45
CA LEU A 470 -14.94 8.21 -11.97
C LEU A 470 -16.12 7.33 -11.52
N GLU A 471 -17.26 7.93 -11.18
CA GLU A 471 -18.48 7.24 -10.74
C GLU A 471 -19.38 6.83 -11.90
N GLU A 472 -19.30 7.55 -13.05
CA GLU A 472 -20.14 7.26 -14.23
C GLU A 472 -20.02 5.79 -14.66
N GLU A 473 -21.19 5.16 -14.86
CA GLU A 473 -21.28 3.84 -15.47
C GLU A 473 -21.06 3.96 -16.97
N ARG A 474 -19.83 3.70 -17.41
CA ARG A 474 -19.48 3.57 -18.83
C ARG A 474 -19.47 2.09 -19.20
N PHE A 475 -20.24 1.76 -20.21
CA PHE A 475 -20.36 0.41 -20.76
C PHE A 475 -19.20 0.10 -21.72
#